data_162591d853351a0533453228d28ceeac
#
_entry.id   162591d853351a0533453228d28ceeac
#
_cell.length_a   1.000
_cell.length_b   1.000
_cell.length_c   1.000
_cell.angle_alpha   90.00
_cell.angle_beta   90.00
_cell.angle_gamma   90.00
#
_symmetry.space_group_name_H-M   'P 1'
#
loop_
_entity.id
_entity.type
_entity.pdbx_description
1 polymer ?
#
loop_
_entity_poly.entity_id
_entity_poly.type
_entity_poly.pdbx_seq_one_letter_code
_entity_poly.pdbx_strand_id
1 'polypeptide(L)'
;MKTAVITGGAAGLGADVARRLSEAGYRVALFDLGAERVAEAAGGLKNAVGIEADVTQPEQVAEAFKTLGVTPDLLVNNAGIVRFGPIEEQSVQDYIDVVNVNLLGSCFCARAVAPAMIERGSGHIINFTSINGIHPAPGVAMYGPTKAAMANMTQAMAIEWGPKGIRVNAIAPGMIDAGMSKPIFENPKVRAVRGGGVPLRCLGEAADIAEAVLFLDSDGAKYISGHELVVDGGVSTSVMAHLPRE
;
A
#
# COMPACT_ATOMS: atom_id res chain seq x y z
N MET A 1 14.78 1.11 -18.33
CA MET A 1 14.11 0.20 -17.38
C MET A 1 13.66 1.05 -16.21
N LYS A 2 12.36 1.06 -15.90
CA LYS A 2 11.83 1.79 -14.74
C LYS A 2 12.29 1.16 -13.42
N THR A 3 12.49 1.98 -12.39
CA THR A 3 12.81 1.53 -11.03
C THR A 3 11.62 1.79 -10.11
N ALA A 4 11.18 0.76 -9.37
CA ALA A 4 10.13 0.83 -8.38
C ALA A 4 10.67 0.55 -6.97
N VAL A 5 10.28 1.34 -6.00
CA VAL A 5 10.50 1.08 -4.57
C VAL A 5 9.20 0.63 -3.94
N ILE A 6 9.23 -0.46 -3.17
CA ILE A 6 8.07 -0.97 -2.43
C ILE A 6 8.44 -1.05 -0.94
N THR A 7 7.74 -0.29 -0.10
CA THR A 7 7.88 -0.39 1.35
C THR A 7 7.05 -1.55 1.88
N GLY A 8 7.57 -2.26 2.90
CA GLY A 8 6.96 -3.52 3.34
C GLY A 8 7.01 -4.59 2.24
N GLY A 9 8.07 -4.56 1.43
CA GLY A 9 8.18 -5.35 0.20
C GLY A 9 8.67 -6.78 0.38
N ALA A 10 9.11 -7.17 1.58
CA ALA A 10 9.68 -8.49 1.81
C ALA A 10 8.63 -9.57 2.14
N ALA A 11 7.36 -9.20 2.33
CA ALA A 11 6.31 -10.16 2.67
C ALA A 11 4.92 -9.69 2.20
N GLY A 12 3.96 -10.61 2.25
CA GLY A 12 2.54 -10.31 2.03
C GLY A 12 2.26 -9.61 0.71
N LEU A 13 1.34 -8.65 0.74
CA LEU A 13 0.89 -7.94 -0.46
C LEU A 13 2.02 -7.16 -1.15
N GLY A 14 2.96 -6.59 -0.36
CA GLY A 14 4.12 -5.89 -0.91
C GLY A 14 5.04 -6.79 -1.72
N ALA A 15 5.27 -8.03 -1.28
CA ALA A 15 6.07 -9.01 -2.00
C ALA A 15 5.40 -9.46 -3.30
N ASP A 16 4.07 -9.62 -3.31
CA ASP A 16 3.33 -9.97 -4.51
C ASP A 16 3.37 -8.83 -5.55
N VAL A 17 3.19 -7.58 -5.09
CA VAL A 17 3.35 -6.39 -5.94
C VAL A 17 4.78 -6.31 -6.52
N ALA A 18 5.78 -6.54 -5.68
CA ALA A 18 7.19 -6.53 -6.10
C ALA A 18 7.47 -7.59 -7.16
N ARG A 19 6.98 -8.81 -6.96
CA ARG A 19 7.09 -9.91 -7.92
C ARG A 19 6.47 -9.52 -9.25
N ARG A 20 5.27 -9.00 -9.24
CA ARG A 20 4.53 -8.64 -10.46
C ARG A 20 5.17 -7.48 -11.21
N LEU A 21 5.70 -6.47 -10.50
CA LEU A 21 6.48 -5.39 -11.11
C LEU A 21 7.80 -5.90 -11.73
N SER A 22 8.50 -6.84 -11.04
CA SER A 22 9.69 -7.49 -11.56
C SER A 22 9.40 -8.27 -12.86
N GLU A 23 8.29 -9.03 -12.90
CA GLU A 23 7.82 -9.74 -14.09
C GLU A 23 7.47 -8.77 -15.24
N ALA A 24 6.94 -7.60 -14.93
CA ALA A 24 6.66 -6.53 -15.88
C ALA A 24 7.91 -5.75 -16.33
N GLY A 25 9.10 -6.14 -15.88
CA GLY A 25 10.37 -5.57 -16.33
C GLY A 25 10.88 -4.37 -15.55
N TYR A 26 10.35 -4.11 -14.34
CA TYR A 26 10.92 -3.11 -13.45
C TYR A 26 12.19 -3.63 -12.76
N ARG A 27 13.13 -2.73 -12.46
CA ARG A 27 14.07 -2.92 -11.36
C ARG A 27 13.31 -2.63 -10.06
N VAL A 28 13.33 -3.57 -9.12
CA VAL A 28 12.54 -3.48 -7.90
C VAL A 28 13.47 -3.32 -6.68
N ALA A 29 13.20 -2.33 -5.83
CA ALA A 29 13.86 -2.17 -4.55
C ALA A 29 12.83 -2.44 -3.43
N LEU A 30 13.15 -3.41 -2.57
CA LEU A 30 12.33 -3.76 -1.43
C LEU A 30 12.88 -3.03 -0.21
N PHE A 31 12.07 -2.17 0.41
CA PHE A 31 12.37 -1.55 1.70
C PHE A 31 11.55 -2.26 2.78
N ASP A 32 12.21 -2.88 3.75
CA ASP A 32 11.53 -3.60 4.84
C ASP A 32 12.47 -3.74 6.05
N LEU A 33 11.96 -4.24 7.16
CA LEU A 33 12.72 -4.56 8.35
C LEU A 33 13.47 -5.88 8.18
N GLY A 34 14.69 -5.96 8.75
CA GLY A 34 15.50 -7.18 8.80
C GLY A 34 16.26 -7.44 7.51
N ALA A 35 17.57 -7.13 7.53
CA ALA A 35 18.46 -7.19 6.38
C ALA A 35 18.44 -8.55 5.66
N GLU A 36 18.49 -9.66 6.41
CA GLU A 36 18.48 -11.01 5.84
C GLU A 36 17.17 -11.32 5.10
N ARG A 37 16.03 -11.01 5.73
CA ARG A 37 14.71 -11.22 5.14
C ARG A 37 14.51 -10.43 3.85
N VAL A 38 14.93 -9.18 3.85
CA VAL A 38 14.83 -8.31 2.68
C VAL A 38 15.75 -8.78 1.55
N ALA A 39 16.96 -9.24 1.88
CA ALA A 39 17.90 -9.79 0.91
C ALA A 39 17.38 -11.11 0.30
N GLU A 40 16.81 -12.00 1.11
CA GLU A 40 16.20 -13.26 0.66
C GLU A 40 15.03 -12.99 -0.29
N ALA A 41 14.12 -12.10 0.10
CA ALA A 41 12.96 -11.73 -0.73
C ALA A 41 13.39 -11.14 -2.09
N ALA A 42 14.41 -10.28 -2.10
CA ALA A 42 14.95 -9.72 -3.33
C ALA A 42 15.67 -10.78 -4.19
N GLY A 43 16.37 -11.73 -3.56
CA GLY A 43 17.08 -12.82 -4.24
C GLY A 43 16.15 -13.74 -5.05
N GLY A 44 14.87 -13.81 -4.70
CA GLY A 44 13.84 -14.54 -5.45
C GLY A 44 13.30 -13.81 -6.69
N LEU A 45 13.72 -12.57 -6.95
CA LEU A 45 13.20 -11.74 -8.02
C LEU A 45 14.28 -11.38 -9.05
N LYS A 46 13.87 -11.16 -10.30
CA LYS A 46 14.76 -10.61 -11.32
C LYS A 46 14.97 -9.12 -11.10
N ASN A 47 16.22 -8.65 -11.24
CA ASN A 47 16.55 -7.22 -11.14
C ASN A 47 16.04 -6.56 -9.85
N ALA A 48 16.15 -7.24 -8.70
CA ALA A 48 15.72 -6.72 -7.43
C ALA A 48 16.90 -6.49 -6.47
N VAL A 49 16.70 -5.57 -5.53
CA VAL A 49 17.60 -5.31 -4.41
C VAL A 49 16.78 -5.16 -3.13
N GLY A 50 17.26 -5.77 -2.06
CA GLY A 50 16.71 -5.61 -0.72
C GLY A 50 17.52 -4.56 0.04
N ILE A 51 16.85 -3.62 0.67
CA ILE A 51 17.46 -2.58 1.51
C ILE A 51 16.69 -2.53 2.82
N GLU A 52 17.39 -2.77 3.93
CA GLU A 52 16.77 -2.65 5.25
C GLU A 52 16.41 -1.19 5.54
N ALA A 53 15.17 -0.96 5.94
CA ALA A 53 14.70 0.35 6.37
C ALA A 53 13.45 0.24 7.25
N ASP A 54 13.48 0.91 8.39
CA ASP A 54 12.30 1.19 9.18
C ASP A 54 11.66 2.48 8.68
N VAL A 55 10.46 2.38 8.11
CA VAL A 55 9.74 3.55 7.57
C VAL A 55 9.37 4.57 8.65
N THR A 56 9.36 4.18 9.93
CA THR A 56 9.10 5.09 11.05
C THR A 56 10.30 5.96 11.40
N GLN A 57 11.48 5.69 10.82
CA GLN A 57 12.74 6.41 11.08
C GLN A 57 13.14 7.21 9.83
N PRO A 58 12.92 8.53 9.80
CA PRO A 58 13.19 9.35 8.62
C PRO A 58 14.63 9.26 8.12
N GLU A 59 15.60 9.09 9.02
CA GLU A 59 17.02 8.96 8.71
C GLU A 59 17.32 7.65 7.99
N GLN A 60 16.72 6.54 8.42
CA GLN A 60 16.85 5.24 7.74
C GLN A 60 16.20 5.27 6.36
N VAL A 61 15.04 5.92 6.23
CA VAL A 61 14.37 6.12 4.94
C VAL A 61 15.29 6.90 3.98
N ALA A 62 15.87 8.00 4.44
CA ALA A 62 16.78 8.80 3.62
C ALA A 62 18.03 8.01 3.18
N GLU A 63 18.62 7.24 4.10
CA GLU A 63 19.80 6.41 3.80
C GLU A 63 19.45 5.26 2.85
N ALA A 64 18.24 4.68 2.94
CA ALA A 64 17.78 3.65 2.02
C ALA A 64 17.65 4.17 0.58
N PHE A 65 17.08 5.36 0.37
CA PHE A 65 17.06 5.98 -0.95
C PHE A 65 18.45 6.34 -1.47
N LYS A 66 19.36 6.78 -0.61
CA LYS A 66 20.75 7.04 -0.97
C LYS A 66 21.47 5.74 -1.35
N THR A 67 21.29 4.65 -0.60
CA THR A 67 21.83 3.33 -0.89
C THR A 67 21.32 2.77 -2.22
N LEU A 68 20.04 3.03 -2.56
CA LEU A 68 19.48 2.67 -3.87
C LEU A 68 20.25 3.32 -5.04
N GLY A 69 20.78 4.52 -4.84
CA GLY A 69 21.68 5.22 -5.77
C GLY A 69 21.01 5.75 -7.04
N VAL A 70 19.69 5.63 -7.16
CA VAL A 70 18.92 6.14 -8.31
C VAL A 70 17.58 6.70 -7.83
N THR A 71 17.07 7.72 -8.51
CA THR A 71 15.71 8.22 -8.27
C THR A 71 14.70 7.22 -8.85
N PRO A 72 13.85 6.57 -8.05
CA PRO A 72 12.86 5.66 -8.57
C PRO A 72 11.82 6.38 -9.45
N ASP A 73 11.22 5.65 -10.37
CA ASP A 73 10.11 6.11 -11.20
C ASP A 73 8.77 5.94 -10.47
N LEU A 74 8.70 4.91 -9.64
CA LEU A 74 7.53 4.54 -8.84
C LEU A 74 7.92 4.30 -7.38
N LEU A 75 7.18 4.92 -6.45
CA LEU A 75 7.18 4.56 -5.03
C LEU A 75 5.82 3.95 -4.67
N VAL A 76 5.81 2.74 -4.15
CA VAL A 76 4.63 2.09 -3.57
C VAL A 76 4.75 2.08 -2.05
N ASN A 77 4.00 2.94 -1.38
CA ASN A 77 3.88 2.98 0.07
C ASN A 77 2.87 1.91 0.52
N ASN A 78 3.38 0.68 0.75
CA ASN A 78 2.59 -0.47 1.19
C ASN A 78 2.83 -0.82 2.66
N ALA A 79 3.96 -0.46 3.26
CA ALA A 79 4.24 -0.75 4.67
C ALA A 79 3.07 -0.35 5.57
N GLY A 80 2.64 -1.26 6.44
CA GLY A 80 1.50 -1.03 7.30
C GLY A 80 1.30 -2.14 8.31
N ILE A 81 0.66 -1.80 9.42
CA ILE A 81 0.30 -2.72 10.48
C ILE A 81 -1.16 -2.49 10.91
N VAL A 82 -1.76 -3.50 11.51
CA VAL A 82 -3.04 -3.43 12.20
C VAL A 82 -2.87 -3.97 13.61
N ARG A 83 -3.62 -3.40 14.54
CA ARG A 83 -3.79 -3.92 15.89
C ARG A 83 -5.24 -4.28 16.05
N PHE A 84 -5.51 -5.55 16.41
CA PHE A 84 -6.87 -6.04 16.58
C PHE A 84 -7.31 -5.95 18.04
N GLY A 85 -8.56 -5.57 18.27
CA GLY A 85 -9.19 -5.50 19.60
C GLY A 85 -10.18 -4.34 19.68
N PRO A 86 -11.02 -4.32 20.74
CA PRO A 86 -11.91 -3.20 21.01
C PRO A 86 -11.12 -1.89 21.18
N ILE A 87 -11.75 -0.77 20.81
CA ILE A 87 -11.10 0.56 20.82
C ILE A 87 -10.59 0.90 22.24
N GLU A 88 -11.39 0.63 23.25
CA GLU A 88 -11.10 0.93 24.66
C GLU A 88 -10.02 0.03 25.30
N GLU A 89 -9.73 -1.11 24.67
CA GLU A 89 -8.75 -2.08 25.20
C GLU A 89 -7.37 -1.94 24.53
N GLN A 90 -7.27 -1.26 23.40
CA GLN A 90 -5.98 -1.07 22.74
C GLN A 90 -5.09 -0.12 23.53
N SER A 91 -3.82 -0.48 23.66
CA SER A 91 -2.85 0.35 24.37
C SER A 91 -2.57 1.66 23.63
N VAL A 92 -2.15 2.69 24.37
CA VAL A 92 -1.68 3.96 23.77
C VAL A 92 -0.54 3.70 22.79
N GLN A 93 0.33 2.72 23.08
CA GLN A 93 1.44 2.38 22.19
C GLN A 93 0.95 1.79 20.86
N ASP A 94 -0.12 0.95 20.87
CA ASP A 94 -0.72 0.44 19.63
C ASP A 94 -1.23 1.57 18.75
N TYR A 95 -1.85 2.60 19.33
CA TYR A 95 -2.29 3.80 18.60
C TYR A 95 -1.11 4.52 17.95
N ILE A 96 -0.03 4.74 18.71
CA ILE A 96 1.18 5.42 18.24
C ILE A 96 1.84 4.61 17.12
N ASP A 97 2.00 3.31 17.31
CA ASP A 97 2.63 2.42 16.33
C ASP A 97 1.89 2.43 15.00
N VAL A 98 0.55 2.29 15.03
CA VAL A 98 -0.27 2.29 13.81
C VAL A 98 -0.18 3.62 13.07
N VAL A 99 -0.18 4.76 13.78
CA VAL A 99 -0.01 6.09 13.18
C VAL A 99 1.38 6.22 12.58
N ASN A 100 2.42 5.84 13.32
CA ASN A 100 3.80 5.98 12.90
C ASN A 100 4.08 5.16 11.62
N VAL A 101 3.65 3.90 11.56
CA VAL A 101 3.90 3.05 10.40
C VAL A 101 3.00 3.45 9.22
N ASN A 102 1.68 3.48 9.42
CA ASN A 102 0.73 3.54 8.30
C ASN A 102 0.62 4.94 7.69
N LEU A 103 0.78 5.98 8.48
CA LEU A 103 0.64 7.36 8.03
C LEU A 103 1.99 8.06 7.92
N LEU A 104 2.70 8.21 9.03
CA LEU A 104 3.95 8.97 9.04
C LEU A 104 5.04 8.29 8.21
N GLY A 105 5.16 6.95 8.27
CA GLY A 105 6.12 6.20 7.47
C GLY A 105 5.92 6.40 5.97
N SER A 106 4.67 6.35 5.49
CA SER A 106 4.34 6.66 4.09
C SER A 106 4.68 8.11 3.72
N CYS A 107 4.39 9.06 4.62
CA CYS A 107 4.75 10.47 4.42
C CYS A 107 6.27 10.67 4.38
N PHE A 108 7.03 9.99 5.25
CA PHE A 108 8.50 10.10 5.26
C PHE A 108 9.12 9.57 3.97
N CYS A 109 8.64 8.42 3.47
CA CYS A 109 9.10 7.88 2.20
C CYS A 109 8.77 8.81 1.01
N ALA A 110 7.54 9.32 0.95
CA ALA A 110 7.14 10.26 -0.08
C ALA A 110 7.98 11.56 -0.02
N ARG A 111 8.16 12.12 1.18
CA ARG A 111 9.00 13.31 1.41
C ARG A 111 10.45 13.09 1.01
N ALA A 112 11.01 11.92 1.28
CA ALA A 112 12.41 11.63 0.96
C ALA A 112 12.67 11.53 -0.54
N VAL A 113 11.72 10.98 -1.32
CA VAL A 113 11.90 10.78 -2.76
C VAL A 113 11.47 11.99 -3.60
N ALA A 114 10.50 12.79 -3.12
CA ALA A 114 9.90 13.87 -3.89
C ALA A 114 10.90 14.90 -4.42
N PRO A 115 11.93 15.37 -3.70
CA PRO A 115 12.89 16.35 -4.22
C PRO A 115 13.57 15.86 -5.51
N ALA A 116 14.04 14.62 -5.54
CA ALA A 116 14.70 14.05 -6.72
C ALA A 116 13.74 13.80 -7.89
N MET A 117 12.50 13.40 -7.61
CA MET A 117 11.45 13.29 -8.63
C MET A 117 11.08 14.67 -9.19
N ILE A 118 10.99 15.70 -8.34
CA ILE A 118 10.72 17.10 -8.74
C ILE A 118 11.84 17.63 -9.64
N GLU A 119 13.10 17.43 -9.26
CA GLU A 119 14.25 17.83 -10.05
C GLU A 119 14.24 17.16 -11.44
N ARG A 120 13.87 15.89 -11.50
CA ARG A 120 13.71 15.14 -12.76
C ARG A 120 12.47 15.57 -13.55
N GLY A 121 11.48 16.20 -12.93
CA GLY A 121 10.20 16.57 -13.55
C GLY A 121 9.27 15.38 -13.83
N SER A 122 9.48 14.23 -13.19
CA SER A 122 8.67 13.03 -13.37
C SER A 122 8.74 12.09 -12.19
N GLY A 123 7.62 11.42 -11.87
CA GLY A 123 7.54 10.43 -10.82
C GLY A 123 6.11 10.01 -10.54
N HIS A 124 5.95 8.86 -9.91
CA HIS A 124 4.66 8.39 -9.46
C HIS A 124 4.75 7.81 -8.04
N ILE A 125 3.79 8.18 -7.19
CA ILE A 125 3.65 7.64 -5.84
C ILE A 125 2.28 6.99 -5.73
N ILE A 126 2.25 5.73 -5.28
CA ILE A 126 1.03 4.99 -4.99
C ILE A 126 1.01 4.66 -3.50
N ASN A 127 0.00 5.17 -2.80
CA ASN A 127 -0.20 4.92 -1.37
C ASN A 127 -1.24 3.81 -1.17
N PHE A 128 -0.95 2.81 -0.33
CA PHE A 128 -1.94 1.80 0.02
C PHE A 128 -2.78 2.29 1.19
N THR A 129 -4.05 2.56 0.87
CA THR A 129 -5.12 2.85 1.84
C THR A 129 -5.85 1.55 2.20
N SER A 130 -7.14 1.58 2.34
CA SER A 130 -8.01 0.43 2.59
C SER A 130 -9.48 0.85 2.48
N ILE A 131 -10.36 -0.07 2.15
CA ILE A 131 -11.81 0.16 2.32
C ILE A 131 -12.17 0.52 3.77
N ASN A 132 -11.34 0.16 4.76
CA ASN A 132 -11.53 0.57 6.16
C ASN A 132 -11.27 2.09 6.38
N GLY A 133 -10.60 2.75 5.47
CA GLY A 133 -10.49 4.22 5.45
C GLY A 133 -11.76 4.90 4.92
N ILE A 134 -12.58 4.18 4.15
CA ILE A 134 -13.83 4.65 3.56
C ILE A 134 -15.01 4.26 4.46
N HIS A 135 -15.04 2.99 4.89
CA HIS A 135 -16.06 2.40 5.75
C HIS A 135 -15.39 1.76 6.96
N PRO A 136 -15.44 2.40 8.14
CA PRO A 136 -14.78 1.88 9.34
C PRO A 136 -15.27 0.48 9.71
N ALA A 137 -14.34 -0.41 10.08
CA ALA A 137 -14.65 -1.72 10.61
C ALA A 137 -14.42 -1.76 12.12
N PRO A 138 -15.21 -2.52 12.89
CA PRO A 138 -14.99 -2.71 14.31
C PRO A 138 -13.70 -3.51 14.56
N GLY A 139 -13.07 -3.29 15.71
CA GLY A 139 -11.93 -4.08 16.18
C GLY A 139 -10.60 -3.80 15.50
N VAL A 140 -10.44 -2.64 14.82
CA VAL A 140 -9.19 -2.24 14.16
C VAL A 140 -8.72 -0.82 14.53
N ALA A 141 -9.41 -0.16 15.47
CA ALA A 141 -9.12 1.16 16.04
C ALA A 141 -8.48 2.16 15.05
N MET A 142 -7.21 2.53 15.26
CA MET A 142 -6.51 3.55 14.46
C MET A 142 -6.20 3.13 13.02
N TYR A 143 -6.36 1.87 12.65
CA TYR A 143 -6.08 1.44 11.26
C TYR A 143 -6.91 2.19 10.23
N GLY A 144 -8.25 2.19 10.37
CA GLY A 144 -9.15 2.91 9.46
C GLY A 144 -8.85 4.41 9.38
N PRO A 145 -8.78 5.13 10.51
CA PRO A 145 -8.40 6.55 10.55
C PRO A 145 -7.08 6.87 9.85
N THR A 146 -6.03 6.04 10.02
CA THR A 146 -4.76 6.28 9.30
C THR A 146 -4.89 6.10 7.79
N LYS A 147 -5.74 5.15 7.34
CA LYS A 147 -5.97 4.91 5.91
C LYS A 147 -6.82 6.04 5.28
N ALA A 148 -7.80 6.60 6.01
CA ALA A 148 -8.55 7.78 5.59
C ALA A 148 -7.63 9.03 5.51
N ALA A 149 -6.78 9.23 6.52
CA ALA A 149 -5.79 10.31 6.52
C ALA A 149 -4.82 10.20 5.33
N MET A 150 -4.38 8.98 4.97
CA MET A 150 -3.49 8.75 3.84
C MET A 150 -4.18 9.02 2.49
N ALA A 151 -5.49 8.73 2.37
CA ALA A 151 -6.26 9.09 1.18
C ALA A 151 -6.30 10.62 0.99
N ASN A 152 -6.56 11.39 2.06
CA ASN A 152 -6.52 12.85 2.01
C ASN A 152 -5.10 13.38 1.72
N MET A 153 -4.07 12.80 2.35
CA MET A 153 -2.67 13.18 2.10
C MET A 153 -2.24 12.90 0.66
N THR A 154 -2.77 11.84 0.02
CA THR A 154 -2.60 11.56 -1.40
C THR A 154 -3.07 12.72 -2.28
N GLN A 155 -4.24 13.27 -1.97
CA GLN A 155 -4.79 14.42 -2.70
C GLN A 155 -3.92 15.68 -2.50
N ALA A 156 -3.50 15.96 -1.27
CA ALA A 156 -2.63 17.09 -0.96
C ALA A 156 -1.31 17.00 -1.74
N MET A 157 -0.64 15.85 -1.72
CA MET A 157 0.59 15.59 -2.48
C MET A 157 0.35 15.74 -4.00
N ALA A 158 -0.77 15.26 -4.52
CA ALA A 158 -1.10 15.38 -5.95
C ALA A 158 -1.28 16.83 -6.38
N ILE A 159 -1.91 17.66 -5.54
CA ILE A 159 -2.10 19.10 -5.80
C ILE A 159 -0.78 19.83 -5.78
N GLU A 160 0.08 19.59 -4.76
CA GLU A 160 1.33 20.31 -4.60
C GLU A 160 2.42 19.89 -5.60
N TRP A 161 2.46 18.62 -5.98
CA TRP A 161 3.52 18.06 -6.80
C TRP A 161 3.12 17.83 -8.27
N GLY A 162 1.82 17.86 -8.58
CA GLY A 162 1.31 17.75 -9.94
C GLY A 162 1.92 18.78 -10.90
N PRO A 163 1.98 20.08 -10.56
CA PRO A 163 2.66 21.10 -11.38
C PRO A 163 4.16 20.85 -11.60
N LYS A 164 4.75 19.96 -10.81
CA LYS A 164 6.17 19.57 -10.86
C LYS A 164 6.38 18.22 -11.58
N GLY A 165 5.33 17.69 -12.25
CA GLY A 165 5.41 16.46 -13.04
C GLY A 165 5.24 15.16 -12.24
N ILE A 166 4.78 15.20 -10.98
CA ILE A 166 4.60 14.00 -10.16
C ILE A 166 3.13 13.68 -10.04
N ARG A 167 2.78 12.43 -10.31
CA ARG A 167 1.44 11.90 -10.01
C ARG A 167 1.44 11.23 -8.64
N VAL A 168 0.37 11.37 -7.89
CA VAL A 168 0.18 10.69 -6.60
C VAL A 168 -1.23 10.12 -6.56
N ASN A 169 -1.35 8.80 -6.37
CA ASN A 169 -2.62 8.12 -6.28
C ASN A 169 -2.64 7.19 -5.05
N ALA A 170 -3.80 6.69 -4.72
CA ALA A 170 -3.97 5.66 -3.71
C ALA A 170 -4.69 4.44 -4.30
N ILE A 171 -4.45 3.28 -3.70
CA ILE A 171 -5.25 2.07 -3.91
C ILE A 171 -5.86 1.69 -2.56
N ALA A 172 -7.17 1.45 -2.55
CA ALA A 172 -7.92 0.96 -1.40
C ALA A 172 -8.31 -0.51 -1.60
N PRO A 173 -7.48 -1.47 -1.13
CA PRO A 173 -7.82 -2.88 -1.19
C PRO A 173 -9.06 -3.22 -0.35
N GLY A 174 -9.84 -4.15 -0.85
CA GLY A 174 -10.95 -4.77 -0.14
C GLY A 174 -10.52 -5.97 0.71
N MET A 175 -11.33 -7.03 0.66
CA MET A 175 -11.04 -8.30 1.34
C MET A 175 -10.09 -9.14 0.48
N ILE A 176 -8.79 -8.96 0.67
CA ILE A 176 -7.73 -9.63 -0.10
C ILE A 176 -7.19 -10.83 0.69
N ASP A 177 -7.12 -12.00 0.06
CA ASP A 177 -6.55 -13.23 0.64
C ASP A 177 -5.02 -13.22 0.58
N ALA A 178 -4.43 -12.21 1.21
CA ALA A 178 -2.99 -12.03 1.29
C ALA A 178 -2.59 -11.21 2.51
N GLY A 179 -1.30 -11.20 2.82
CA GLY A 179 -0.71 -10.34 3.84
C GLY A 179 -1.39 -10.46 5.21
N MET A 180 -1.74 -9.34 5.81
CA MET A 180 -2.35 -9.25 7.15
C MET A 180 -3.72 -9.95 7.26
N SER A 181 -4.42 -10.14 6.16
CA SER A 181 -5.75 -10.78 6.14
C SER A 181 -5.69 -12.29 6.00
N LYS A 182 -4.57 -12.85 5.56
CA LYS A 182 -4.42 -14.29 5.31
C LYS A 182 -4.81 -15.18 6.50
N PRO A 183 -4.35 -14.90 7.74
CA PRO A 183 -4.75 -15.71 8.90
C PRO A 183 -6.27 -15.70 9.17
N ILE A 184 -6.97 -14.62 8.83
CA ILE A 184 -8.43 -14.51 8.97
C ILE A 184 -9.13 -15.47 8.03
N PHE A 185 -8.60 -15.64 6.81
CA PHE A 185 -9.19 -16.46 5.76
C PHE A 185 -8.75 -17.93 5.80
N GLU A 186 -7.85 -18.31 6.71
CA GLU A 186 -7.55 -19.71 7.03
C GLU A 186 -8.76 -20.43 7.66
N ASN A 187 -9.66 -19.67 8.31
CA ASN A 187 -10.93 -20.20 8.80
C ASN A 187 -11.94 -20.34 7.63
N PRO A 188 -12.32 -21.58 7.22
CA PRO A 188 -13.19 -21.79 6.05
C PRO A 188 -14.57 -21.15 6.18
N LYS A 189 -15.12 -21.07 7.41
CA LYS A 189 -16.42 -20.43 7.65
C LYS A 189 -16.34 -18.92 7.44
N VAL A 190 -15.30 -18.27 8.00
CA VAL A 190 -15.06 -16.84 7.82
C VAL A 190 -14.81 -16.52 6.35
N ARG A 191 -13.98 -17.35 5.68
CA ARG A 191 -13.70 -17.25 4.24
C ARG A 191 -14.99 -17.30 3.41
N ALA A 192 -15.84 -18.29 3.65
CA ALA A 192 -17.09 -18.47 2.92
C ALA A 192 -18.05 -17.29 3.15
N VAL A 193 -18.22 -16.85 4.40
CA VAL A 193 -19.11 -15.73 4.74
C VAL A 193 -18.65 -14.43 4.12
N ARG A 194 -17.35 -14.11 4.28
CA ARG A 194 -16.80 -12.85 3.75
C ARG A 194 -16.74 -12.84 2.24
N GLY A 195 -16.27 -13.93 1.61
CA GLY A 195 -16.26 -14.04 0.15
C GLY A 195 -17.67 -14.02 -0.44
N GLY A 196 -18.63 -14.69 0.21
CA GLY A 196 -20.04 -14.65 -0.19
C GLY A 196 -20.71 -13.27 -0.02
N GLY A 197 -20.19 -12.44 0.90
CA GLY A 197 -20.64 -11.05 1.10
C GLY A 197 -20.12 -10.07 0.05
N VAL A 198 -19.04 -10.40 -0.66
CA VAL A 198 -18.53 -9.59 -1.77
C VAL A 198 -19.51 -9.70 -2.95
N PRO A 199 -19.89 -8.61 -3.63
CA PRO A 199 -20.74 -8.67 -4.83
C PRO A 199 -20.21 -9.61 -5.92
N LEU A 200 -18.88 -9.67 -6.14
CA LEU A 200 -18.25 -10.62 -7.07
C LEU A 200 -18.19 -12.06 -6.53
N ARG A 201 -18.70 -12.33 -5.30
CA ARG A 201 -18.76 -13.65 -4.67
C ARG A 201 -17.43 -14.36 -4.47
N CYS A 202 -16.34 -13.62 -4.41
CA CYS A 202 -15.00 -14.12 -4.13
C CYS A 202 -14.22 -13.12 -3.27
N LEU A 203 -13.16 -13.60 -2.62
CA LEU A 203 -12.12 -12.73 -2.08
C LEU A 203 -11.23 -12.27 -3.22
N GLY A 204 -10.67 -11.06 -3.11
CA GLY A 204 -9.61 -10.62 -4.01
C GLY A 204 -8.30 -11.36 -3.72
N GLU A 205 -7.42 -11.38 -4.69
CA GLU A 205 -6.07 -11.92 -4.61
C GLU A 205 -5.04 -10.79 -4.62
N ALA A 206 -3.82 -11.06 -4.18
CA ALA A 206 -2.73 -10.09 -4.26
C ALA A 206 -2.45 -9.63 -5.70
N ALA A 207 -2.70 -10.53 -6.68
CA ALA A 207 -2.58 -10.21 -8.10
C ALA A 207 -3.51 -9.07 -8.54
N ASP A 208 -4.74 -9.01 -8.02
CA ASP A 208 -5.70 -7.94 -8.38
C ASP A 208 -5.15 -6.56 -7.99
N ILE A 209 -4.49 -6.49 -6.84
CA ILE A 209 -3.88 -5.25 -6.36
C ILE A 209 -2.62 -4.91 -7.16
N ALA A 210 -1.81 -5.90 -7.49
CA ALA A 210 -0.60 -5.70 -8.28
C ALA A 210 -0.92 -5.22 -9.72
N GLU A 211 -1.99 -5.75 -10.34
CA GLU A 211 -2.46 -5.26 -11.64
C GLU A 211 -2.99 -3.82 -11.56
N ALA A 212 -3.65 -3.44 -10.46
CA ALA A 212 -4.07 -2.06 -10.24
C ALA A 212 -2.86 -1.10 -10.12
N VAL A 213 -1.76 -1.54 -9.47
CA VAL A 213 -0.50 -0.76 -9.44
C VAL A 213 0.06 -0.59 -10.85
N LEU A 214 0.16 -1.66 -11.63
CA LEU A 214 0.64 -1.62 -13.01
C LEU A 214 -0.23 -0.72 -13.89
N PHE A 215 -1.54 -0.81 -13.77
CA PHE A 215 -2.47 0.06 -14.50
C PHE A 215 -2.23 1.53 -14.15
N LEU A 216 -2.17 1.89 -12.87
CA LEU A 216 -1.94 3.28 -12.45
C LEU A 216 -0.58 3.82 -12.89
N ASP A 217 0.45 2.96 -13.04
CA ASP A 217 1.77 3.37 -13.52
C ASP A 217 1.94 3.28 -15.05
N SER A 218 0.91 2.87 -15.77
CA SER A 218 0.90 2.81 -17.22
C SER A 218 0.62 4.17 -17.88
N ASP A 219 0.92 4.29 -19.16
CA ASP A 219 0.57 5.45 -19.97
C ASP A 219 -0.95 5.65 -20.09
N GLY A 220 -1.74 4.58 -19.97
CA GLY A 220 -3.20 4.64 -19.95
C GLY A 220 -3.76 5.42 -18.75
N ALA A 221 -3.00 5.52 -17.67
CA ALA A 221 -3.38 6.24 -16.45
C ALA A 221 -2.68 7.60 -16.28
N LYS A 222 -2.02 8.11 -17.31
CA LYS A 222 -1.20 9.34 -17.23
C LYS A 222 -1.98 10.59 -16.78
N TYR A 223 -3.29 10.61 -16.93
CA TYR A 223 -4.15 11.73 -16.51
C TYR A 223 -4.87 11.46 -15.17
N ILE A 224 -4.51 10.36 -14.47
CA ILE A 224 -5.04 10.01 -13.15
C ILE A 224 -4.03 10.48 -12.09
N SER A 225 -4.43 11.42 -11.23
CA SER A 225 -3.66 11.91 -10.08
C SER A 225 -4.62 12.40 -9.00
N GLY A 226 -4.30 12.18 -7.73
CA GLY A 226 -5.16 12.52 -6.59
C GLY A 226 -6.32 11.53 -6.37
N HIS A 227 -6.35 10.41 -7.10
CA HIS A 227 -7.44 9.43 -7.04
C HIS A 227 -7.14 8.31 -6.05
N GLU A 228 -8.18 7.87 -5.33
CA GLU A 228 -8.17 6.64 -4.55
C GLU A 228 -8.95 5.56 -5.33
N LEU A 229 -8.22 4.63 -5.93
CA LEU A 229 -8.79 3.51 -6.68
C LEU A 229 -9.19 2.39 -5.72
N VAL A 230 -10.50 2.16 -5.60
CA VAL A 230 -11.03 1.07 -4.78
C VAL A 230 -10.99 -0.24 -5.58
N VAL A 231 -10.35 -1.27 -4.98
CA VAL A 231 -10.21 -2.62 -5.58
C VAL A 231 -10.74 -3.63 -4.56
N ASP A 232 -12.06 -3.86 -4.57
CA ASP A 232 -12.75 -4.54 -3.48
C ASP A 232 -13.89 -5.48 -3.89
N GLY A 233 -14.04 -5.74 -5.19
CA GLY A 233 -15.12 -6.58 -5.71
C GLY A 233 -16.53 -6.00 -5.49
N GLY A 234 -16.63 -4.68 -5.19
CA GLY A 234 -17.88 -3.96 -4.98
C GLY A 234 -18.37 -3.90 -3.52
N VAL A 235 -17.56 -4.35 -2.56
CA VAL A 235 -17.95 -4.39 -1.13
C VAL A 235 -18.35 -3.01 -0.62
N SER A 236 -17.55 -1.99 -0.85
CA SER A 236 -17.78 -0.64 -0.32
C SER A 236 -19.06 0.03 -0.85
N THR A 237 -19.60 -0.43 -1.98
CA THR A 237 -20.82 0.10 -2.58
C THR A 237 -22.04 -0.79 -2.34
N SER A 238 -21.89 -1.92 -1.63
CA SER A 238 -22.93 -2.95 -1.51
C SER A 238 -23.84 -2.85 -0.28
N VAL A 239 -23.75 -1.79 0.51
CA VAL A 239 -24.50 -1.64 1.77
C VAL A 239 -26.01 -1.90 1.58
N MET A 240 -26.59 -1.33 0.54
CA MET A 240 -28.04 -1.49 0.28
C MET A 240 -28.42 -2.90 -0.19
N ALA A 241 -27.46 -3.68 -0.69
CA ALA A 241 -27.72 -5.06 -1.11
C ALA A 241 -27.89 -6.04 0.06
N HIS A 242 -27.44 -5.63 1.25
CA HIS A 242 -27.53 -6.44 2.48
C HIS A 242 -28.74 -6.06 3.35
N LEU A 243 -29.52 -5.05 2.95
CA LEU A 243 -30.73 -4.63 3.66
C LEU A 243 -31.95 -5.30 3.01
N PRO A 244 -32.77 -6.03 3.79
CA PRO A 244 -34.00 -6.61 3.27
C PRO A 244 -34.97 -5.50 2.80
N ARG A 245 -35.67 -5.78 1.72
CA ARG A 245 -36.71 -4.87 1.16
C ARG A 245 -38.13 -5.33 1.48
N GLU A 246 -38.26 -6.56 2.02
CA GLU A 246 -39.52 -7.19 2.44
C GLU A 246 -39.31 -7.88 3.78
#